data_07b1514b5a80ad46cbaaaed968cad6cb
#
_entry.id   07b1514b5a80ad46cbaaaed968cad6cb
#
_cell.length_a   1.000
_cell.length_b   1.000
_cell.length_c   1.000
_cell.angle_alpha   90.00
_cell.angle_beta   90.00
_cell.angle_gamma   90.00
#
_symmetry.space_group_name_H-M   'P 1'
#
loop_
_entity.id
_entity.type
_entity.pdbx_description
1 polymer ?
#
loop_
_entity_poly.entity_id
_entity_poly.type
_entity_poly.pdbx_seq_one_letter_code
_entity_poly.pdbx_strand_id
1 'polypeptide(L)'
;MAQLVKPARTARHTLLASLAACAFSAQAMAATEPATAGTEYVYVGTLHQQISALRFDVTTGELTPIGSVAQGLKSTWVAAHPVLPVLYAVDDDRDKEGSITAYAVDRDNGSLARINDVLTGGRGTTFLRFDTPSSTLLGANYNSGSVSSVAVNRDGSVGTLESTIAETGSGPSPRQTSAHAHGVTVDPSGHYALVPDLGSDRVFIYGFNRETHALTQLDGDSPRGFVAPSGSGPRRVAFGASGEYAYVLTELSAELMVLRWDASKAQLTLVQSLPVSSEGFAGQKSGAEMALSHDGRFVYVEDRGENALVVYRVNAATGKLAEVQRTPSGGDKPWGFAIDPSGKWLFVANQRSGNVSVFRIDRTTGKVSASGQSADVPDPTSVAFVK
;
A
#
# COMPACT_ATOMS: atom_id res chain seq x y z
N MET A 1 -30.90 35.51 99.19
CA MET A 1 -29.55 35.47 98.56
C MET A 1 -29.77 35.02 97.12
N ALA A 2 -29.75 35.94 96.19
CA ALA A 2 -30.04 35.72 94.78
C ALA A 2 -28.71 35.60 94.05
N GLN A 3 -28.54 34.53 93.28
CA GLN A 3 -27.48 34.36 92.29
C GLN A 3 -28.03 34.53 90.92
N LEU A 4 -27.48 35.48 90.19
CA LEU A 4 -27.74 35.77 88.79
C LEU A 4 -27.19 34.67 87.89
N VAL A 5 -27.99 34.19 87.00
CA VAL A 5 -27.58 33.31 85.85
C VAL A 5 -27.49 34.15 84.59
N LYS A 6 -26.28 34.18 84.00
CA LYS A 6 -26.07 34.80 82.68
C LYS A 6 -26.46 33.85 81.54
N PRO A 7 -27.02 34.34 80.44
CA PRO A 7 -27.40 33.46 79.29
C PRO A 7 -26.20 33.18 78.36
N ALA A 8 -26.13 31.93 77.88
CA ALA A 8 -25.13 31.43 76.94
C ALA A 8 -25.40 31.94 75.50
N ARG A 9 -24.30 32.38 74.87
CA ARG A 9 -24.28 32.76 73.46
C ARG A 9 -24.21 31.52 72.58
N THR A 10 -25.19 31.30 71.73
CA THR A 10 -25.22 30.32 70.66
C THR A 10 -24.34 30.79 69.48
N ALA A 11 -23.25 30.03 69.21
CA ALA A 11 -22.44 30.22 68.03
C ALA A 11 -23.10 29.53 66.82
N ARG A 12 -23.43 30.30 65.80
CA ARG A 12 -23.86 29.75 64.46
C ARG A 12 -22.63 29.36 63.69
N HIS A 13 -22.49 28.06 63.43
CA HIS A 13 -21.53 27.56 62.46
C HIS A 13 -22.12 27.65 61.04
N THR A 14 -21.56 28.52 60.22
CA THR A 14 -21.82 28.62 58.81
C THR A 14 -20.99 27.53 58.08
N LEU A 15 -21.65 26.49 57.58
CA LEU A 15 -21.05 25.54 56.67
C LEU A 15 -20.91 26.18 55.28
N LEU A 16 -19.67 26.41 54.82
CA LEU A 16 -19.37 26.71 53.42
C LEU A 16 -19.32 25.39 52.69
N ALA A 17 -20.29 25.11 51.84
CA ALA A 17 -20.28 24.02 50.87
C ALA A 17 -19.47 24.49 49.65
N SER A 18 -18.26 23.94 49.46
CA SER A 18 -17.46 24.12 48.24
C SER A 18 -18.03 23.23 47.13
N LEU A 19 -18.74 23.82 46.13
CA LEU A 19 -19.06 23.16 44.90
C LEU A 19 -17.76 23.12 44.03
N ALA A 20 -17.14 21.95 43.89
CA ALA A 20 -16.18 21.67 42.86
C ALA A 20 -16.92 21.45 41.54
N ALA A 21 -16.88 22.45 40.65
CA ALA A 21 -17.36 22.31 39.29
C ALA A 21 -16.34 21.49 38.47
N CYS A 22 -16.61 20.21 38.23
CA CYS A 22 -15.93 19.43 37.20
C CYS A 22 -16.33 19.98 35.83
N ALA A 23 -15.43 20.75 35.22
CA ALA A 23 -15.56 21.11 33.81
C ALA A 23 -15.24 19.87 32.95
N PHE A 24 -16.27 19.20 32.48
CA PHE A 24 -16.14 18.26 31.36
C PHE A 24 -15.87 19.10 30.11
N SER A 25 -14.65 19.10 29.62
CA SER A 25 -14.32 19.55 28.28
C SER A 25 -14.92 18.53 27.28
N ALA A 26 -16.11 18.82 26.77
CA ALA A 26 -16.64 18.14 25.60
C ALA A 26 -15.72 18.51 24.41
N GLN A 27 -14.83 17.60 24.03
CA GLN A 27 -14.20 17.66 22.71
C GLN A 27 -15.34 17.49 21.71
N ALA A 28 -15.70 18.57 21.02
CA ALA A 28 -16.60 18.53 19.88
C ALA A 28 -15.95 17.64 18.82
N MET A 29 -16.47 16.44 18.62
CA MET A 29 -16.22 15.68 17.40
C MET A 29 -16.73 16.57 16.26
N ALA A 30 -15.81 17.01 15.41
CA ALA A 30 -16.16 17.71 14.19
C ALA A 30 -17.09 16.77 13.39
N ALA A 31 -18.33 17.20 13.18
CA ALA A 31 -19.25 16.49 12.31
C ALA A 31 -18.62 16.50 10.90
N THR A 32 -18.28 15.33 10.39
CA THR A 32 -17.84 15.17 8.99
C THR A 32 -19.02 15.54 8.10
N GLU A 33 -18.83 16.54 7.24
CA GLU A 33 -19.83 16.87 6.22
C GLU A 33 -20.00 15.68 5.26
N PRO A 34 -21.22 15.37 4.80
CA PRO A 34 -21.46 14.27 3.86
C PRO A 34 -20.73 14.52 2.54
N ALA A 35 -20.30 13.42 1.88
CA ALA A 35 -19.61 13.48 0.61
C ALA A 35 -20.45 14.18 -0.47
N THR A 36 -19.91 15.24 -1.06
CA THR A 36 -20.48 15.91 -2.24
C THR A 36 -20.08 15.19 -3.52
N ALA A 37 -20.83 15.38 -4.61
CA ALA A 37 -20.46 14.85 -5.93
C ALA A 37 -19.06 15.33 -6.32
N GLY A 38 -18.10 14.39 -6.50
CA GLY A 38 -16.68 14.70 -6.74
C GLY A 38 -15.75 14.44 -5.56
N THR A 39 -16.26 13.98 -4.43
CA THR A 39 -15.47 13.60 -3.26
C THR A 39 -15.10 12.11 -3.32
N GLU A 40 -13.84 11.80 -3.05
CA GLU A 40 -13.34 10.43 -2.85
C GLU A 40 -12.71 10.30 -1.47
N TYR A 41 -12.78 9.08 -0.90
CA TYR A 41 -12.04 8.75 0.31
C TYR A 41 -10.74 8.04 -0.04
N VAL A 42 -9.66 8.52 0.57
CA VAL A 42 -8.31 8.01 0.39
C VAL A 42 -7.88 7.36 1.69
N TYR A 43 -7.56 6.07 1.64
CA TYR A 43 -7.10 5.31 2.79
C TYR A 43 -5.60 5.12 2.73
N VAL A 44 -4.96 5.33 3.86
CA VAL A 44 -3.50 5.31 3.98
C VAL A 44 -3.11 4.24 5.00
N GLY A 45 -2.39 3.23 4.52
CA GLY A 45 -1.73 2.26 5.38
C GLY A 45 -0.49 2.86 6.04
N THR A 46 -0.19 2.44 7.28
CA THR A 46 0.89 3.04 8.07
C THR A 46 1.74 1.98 8.78
N LEU A 47 2.96 2.34 9.20
CA LEU A 47 3.78 1.53 10.12
C LEU A 47 3.26 1.59 11.56
N HIS A 48 2.50 2.60 11.92
CA HIS A 48 1.74 2.65 13.16
C HIS A 48 0.53 1.74 13.05
N GLN A 49 0.11 1.13 14.13
CA GLN A 49 -1.02 0.18 14.15
C GLN A 49 -2.36 0.87 13.87
N GLN A 50 -2.46 1.54 12.71
CA GLN A 50 -3.66 2.26 12.29
C GLN A 50 -3.78 2.38 10.76
N ILE A 51 -5.00 2.58 10.29
CA ILE A 51 -5.32 3.06 8.95
C ILE A 51 -5.85 4.49 9.11
N SER A 52 -5.28 5.42 8.34
CA SER A 52 -5.75 6.80 8.27
C SER A 52 -6.64 7.01 7.05
N ALA A 53 -7.60 7.92 7.14
CA ALA A 53 -8.43 8.33 6.01
C ALA A 53 -8.28 9.83 5.75
N LEU A 54 -8.39 10.19 4.47
CA LEU A 54 -8.39 11.55 3.96
C LEU A 54 -9.60 11.70 3.05
N ARG A 55 -10.19 12.89 3.01
CA ARG A 55 -11.21 13.28 2.03
C ARG A 55 -10.52 14.06 0.91
N PHE A 56 -10.79 13.70 -0.32
CA PHE A 56 -10.19 14.29 -1.51
C PHE A 56 -11.27 14.84 -2.45
N ASP A 57 -11.16 16.10 -2.84
CA ASP A 57 -11.96 16.69 -3.89
C ASP A 57 -11.26 16.51 -5.24
N VAL A 58 -11.80 15.65 -6.10
CA VAL A 58 -11.22 15.33 -7.41
C VAL A 58 -11.21 16.50 -8.39
N THR A 59 -12.02 17.54 -8.13
CA THR A 59 -12.16 18.71 -8.99
C THR A 59 -11.10 19.76 -8.66
N THR A 60 -10.93 20.07 -7.39
CA THR A 60 -10.00 21.08 -6.90
C THR A 60 -8.62 20.52 -6.59
N GLY A 61 -8.57 19.24 -6.21
CA GLY A 61 -7.37 18.58 -5.69
C GLY A 61 -7.16 18.81 -4.20
N GLU A 62 -8.13 19.38 -3.50
CA GLU A 62 -8.07 19.65 -2.06
C GLU A 62 -8.07 18.34 -1.26
N LEU A 63 -7.18 18.26 -0.27
CA LEU A 63 -7.01 17.11 0.60
C LEU A 63 -7.27 17.50 2.06
N THR A 64 -8.25 16.85 2.69
CA THR A 64 -8.66 17.12 4.08
C THR A 64 -8.46 15.87 4.93
N PRO A 65 -7.67 15.91 6.02
CA PRO A 65 -7.53 14.79 6.94
C PRO A 65 -8.84 14.46 7.66
N ILE A 66 -9.17 13.16 7.74
CA ILE A 66 -10.24 12.62 8.61
C ILE A 66 -9.59 12.09 9.90
N GLY A 67 -8.41 11.47 9.77
CA GLY A 67 -7.68 10.89 10.87
C GLY A 67 -7.68 9.36 10.87
N SER A 68 -7.43 8.74 12.03
CA SER A 68 -7.41 7.29 12.20
C SER A 68 -8.84 6.71 12.14
N VAL A 69 -9.07 5.75 11.24
CA VAL A 69 -10.39 5.11 11.00
C VAL A 69 -10.40 3.63 11.37
N ALA A 70 -9.22 3.00 11.56
CA ALA A 70 -9.07 1.65 12.11
C ALA A 70 -7.75 1.55 12.86
N GLN A 71 -7.71 0.70 13.90
CA GLN A 71 -6.55 0.52 14.78
C GLN A 71 -6.32 -0.96 15.10
N GLY A 72 -5.13 -1.29 15.60
CA GLY A 72 -4.78 -2.61 16.12
C GLY A 72 -4.05 -3.52 15.14
N LEU A 73 -3.96 -3.15 13.85
CA LEU A 73 -3.19 -3.88 12.83
C LEU A 73 -2.05 -3.02 12.29
N LYS A 74 -0.90 -3.62 12.07
CA LYS A 74 0.20 -2.98 11.33
C LYS A 74 -0.09 -3.03 9.84
N SER A 75 -0.96 -2.12 9.39
CA SER A 75 -1.51 -2.10 8.03
C SER A 75 -0.57 -1.39 7.07
N THR A 76 0.57 -1.99 6.75
CA THR A 76 1.55 -1.41 5.80
C THR A 76 1.07 -1.39 4.36
N TRP A 77 0.02 -2.16 4.04
CA TRP A 77 -0.60 -2.17 2.73
C TRP A 77 -2.11 -2.23 2.82
N VAL A 78 -2.77 -1.39 2.03
CA VAL A 78 -4.21 -1.37 1.85
C VAL A 78 -4.56 -1.50 0.37
N ALA A 79 -5.67 -2.20 0.08
CA ALA A 79 -6.17 -2.40 -1.27
C ALA A 79 -7.70 -2.25 -1.30
N ALA A 80 -8.23 -1.53 -2.28
CA ALA A 80 -9.67 -1.37 -2.46
C ALA A 80 -10.26 -2.55 -3.25
N HIS A 81 -11.49 -2.93 -2.91
CA HIS A 81 -12.30 -3.76 -3.80
C HIS A 81 -12.65 -2.95 -5.07
N PRO A 82 -12.56 -3.54 -6.28
CA PRO A 82 -12.70 -2.77 -7.53
C PRO A 82 -14.10 -2.16 -7.73
N VAL A 83 -15.13 -2.70 -7.07
CA VAL A 83 -16.55 -2.29 -7.27
C VAL A 83 -17.26 -1.97 -5.96
N LEU A 84 -17.05 -2.78 -4.91
CA LEU A 84 -17.74 -2.62 -3.62
C LEU A 84 -17.04 -1.59 -2.73
N PRO A 85 -17.77 -0.93 -1.82
CA PRO A 85 -17.18 -0.05 -0.81
C PRO A 85 -16.51 -0.89 0.29
N VAL A 86 -15.45 -1.61 -0.08
CA VAL A 86 -14.69 -2.48 0.81
C VAL A 86 -13.21 -2.18 0.66
N LEU A 87 -12.53 -2.06 1.78
CA LEU A 87 -11.09 -1.92 1.91
C LEU A 87 -10.50 -3.20 2.52
N TYR A 88 -9.43 -3.69 1.96
CA TYR A 88 -8.63 -4.78 2.52
C TYR A 88 -7.34 -4.22 3.08
N ALA A 89 -6.95 -4.70 4.25
CA ALA A 89 -5.71 -4.31 4.92
C ALA A 89 -4.92 -5.54 5.37
N VAL A 90 -3.62 -5.49 5.24
CA VAL A 90 -2.72 -6.51 5.77
C VAL A 90 -2.44 -6.30 7.26
N ASP A 91 -2.00 -7.35 7.95
CA ASP A 91 -1.21 -7.24 9.16
C ASP A 91 0.22 -7.69 8.89
N ASP A 92 1.14 -6.73 8.82
CA ASP A 92 2.59 -6.93 8.60
C ASP A 92 3.33 -7.08 9.94
N ASP A 93 2.73 -7.77 10.89
CA ASP A 93 3.42 -8.15 12.12
C ASP A 93 4.40 -9.30 11.81
N ARG A 94 5.67 -9.08 12.16
CA ARG A 94 6.75 -10.01 11.84
C ARG A 94 6.82 -11.21 12.77
N ASP A 95 6.25 -11.08 13.96
CA ASP A 95 6.37 -12.06 15.04
C ASP A 95 5.22 -13.09 15.03
N LYS A 96 4.15 -12.81 14.29
CA LYS A 96 2.98 -13.68 14.16
C LYS A 96 2.62 -13.95 12.71
N GLU A 97 1.70 -14.87 12.48
CA GLU A 97 1.11 -15.11 11.17
C GLU A 97 0.38 -13.87 10.68
N GLY A 98 0.63 -13.49 9.43
CA GLY A 98 -0.02 -12.37 8.78
C GLY A 98 -1.49 -12.63 8.51
N SER A 99 -2.26 -11.58 8.36
CA SER A 99 -3.69 -11.67 8.03
C SER A 99 -4.10 -10.62 7.01
N ILE A 100 -5.26 -10.85 6.41
CA ILE A 100 -6.00 -9.89 5.60
C ILE A 100 -7.32 -9.61 6.30
N THR A 101 -7.60 -8.34 6.59
CA THR A 101 -8.86 -7.89 7.17
C THR A 101 -9.66 -7.13 6.13
N ALA A 102 -10.94 -7.46 5.98
CA ALA A 102 -11.91 -6.72 5.17
C ALA A 102 -12.66 -5.70 6.03
N TYR A 103 -12.81 -4.48 5.52
CA TYR A 103 -13.58 -3.40 6.13
C TYR A 103 -14.64 -2.88 5.15
N ALA A 104 -15.87 -2.74 5.63
CA ALA A 104 -16.91 -1.96 4.95
C ALA A 104 -16.59 -0.47 5.08
N VAL A 105 -16.71 0.25 4.00
CA VAL A 105 -16.52 1.70 3.93
C VAL A 105 -17.87 2.40 3.98
N ASP A 106 -18.06 3.28 4.94
CA ASP A 106 -19.19 4.20 4.96
C ASP A 106 -18.90 5.36 3.98
N ARG A 107 -19.70 5.44 2.92
CA ARG A 107 -19.54 6.44 1.86
C ARG A 107 -19.91 7.86 2.27
N ASP A 108 -20.64 8.03 3.38
CA ASP A 108 -21.05 9.35 3.83
C ASP A 108 -19.96 10.06 4.64
N ASN A 109 -19.13 9.28 5.36
CA ASN A 109 -18.15 9.85 6.28
C ASN A 109 -16.73 9.23 6.19
N GLY A 110 -16.52 8.17 5.38
CA GLY A 110 -15.24 7.51 5.20
C GLY A 110 -14.81 6.61 6.36
N SER A 111 -15.70 6.33 7.31
CA SER A 111 -15.38 5.42 8.42
C SER A 111 -15.29 3.96 7.96
N LEU A 112 -14.55 3.14 8.73
CA LEU A 112 -14.35 1.72 8.46
C LEU A 112 -15.05 0.88 9.52
N ALA A 113 -15.86 -0.10 9.07
CA ALA A 113 -16.42 -1.14 9.93
C ALA A 113 -15.79 -2.49 9.54
N ARG A 114 -15.13 -3.17 10.51
CA ARG A 114 -14.53 -4.48 10.26
C ARG A 114 -15.62 -5.50 9.89
N ILE A 115 -15.43 -6.20 8.76
CA ILE A 115 -16.29 -7.28 8.33
C ILE A 115 -15.76 -8.59 8.93
N ASN A 116 -14.61 -9.06 8.47
CA ASN A 116 -13.93 -10.26 8.93
C ASN A 116 -12.44 -10.22 8.58
N ASP A 117 -11.73 -11.29 8.91
CA ASP A 117 -10.33 -11.50 8.54
C ASP A 117 -10.04 -12.96 8.23
N VAL A 118 -8.89 -13.20 7.60
CA VAL A 118 -8.34 -14.52 7.30
C VAL A 118 -6.82 -14.49 7.48
N LEU A 119 -6.26 -15.59 8.00
CA LEU A 119 -4.81 -15.77 8.06
C LEU A 119 -4.25 -16.08 6.66
N THR A 120 -3.00 -15.68 6.40
CA THR A 120 -2.36 -15.84 5.08
C THR A 120 -1.48 -17.07 4.97
N GLY A 121 -1.31 -17.84 6.04
CA GLY A 121 -0.41 -18.99 6.07
C GLY A 121 1.09 -18.60 6.05
N GLY A 122 1.40 -17.31 6.11
CA GLY A 122 2.76 -16.78 6.13
C GLY A 122 2.92 -15.67 7.16
N ARG A 123 4.13 -15.09 7.29
CA ARG A 123 4.42 -14.02 8.24
C ARG A 123 4.84 -12.74 7.54
N GLY A 124 4.42 -11.60 8.11
CA GLY A 124 4.72 -10.28 7.60
C GLY A 124 4.10 -10.07 6.22
N THR A 125 2.77 -10.18 6.13
CA THR A 125 2.04 -9.89 4.89
C THR A 125 2.18 -8.41 4.58
N THR A 126 2.93 -8.08 3.51
CA THR A 126 3.34 -6.70 3.20
C THR A 126 2.75 -6.15 1.90
N PHE A 127 2.02 -6.97 1.17
CA PHE A 127 1.43 -6.58 -0.11
C PHE A 127 0.16 -7.39 -0.42
N LEU A 128 -0.83 -6.74 -1.04
CA LEU A 128 -2.03 -7.36 -1.59
C LEU A 128 -2.28 -6.93 -3.04
N ARG A 129 -2.74 -7.87 -3.83
CA ARG A 129 -3.28 -7.64 -5.18
C ARG A 129 -4.64 -8.29 -5.31
N PHE A 130 -5.65 -7.53 -5.76
CA PHE A 130 -6.96 -8.07 -6.10
C PHE A 130 -6.99 -8.48 -7.57
N ASP A 131 -7.25 -9.75 -7.87
CA ASP A 131 -7.56 -10.23 -9.23
C ASP A 131 -9.07 -10.13 -9.45
N THR A 132 -9.47 -9.09 -10.17
CA THR A 132 -10.89 -8.77 -10.39
C THR A 132 -11.66 -9.90 -11.11
N PRO A 133 -11.10 -10.58 -12.15
CA PRO A 133 -11.84 -11.62 -12.85
C PRO A 133 -12.21 -12.82 -11.99
N SER A 134 -11.41 -13.17 -10.99
CA SER A 134 -11.67 -14.32 -10.12
C SER A 134 -12.16 -13.94 -8.71
N SER A 135 -12.18 -12.65 -8.36
CA SER A 135 -12.41 -12.22 -6.98
C SER A 135 -11.44 -12.89 -6.00
N THR A 136 -10.15 -12.85 -6.32
CA THR A 136 -9.08 -13.42 -5.48
C THR A 136 -8.17 -12.32 -4.96
N LEU A 137 -7.85 -12.33 -3.67
CA LEU A 137 -6.75 -11.58 -3.10
C LEU A 137 -5.49 -12.44 -3.10
N LEU A 138 -4.43 -11.90 -3.68
CA LEU A 138 -3.09 -12.48 -3.66
C LEU A 138 -2.24 -11.68 -2.68
N GLY A 139 -1.58 -12.35 -1.75
CA GLY A 139 -0.76 -11.74 -0.71
C GLY A 139 0.70 -12.15 -0.80
N ALA A 140 1.62 -11.22 -0.57
CA ALA A 140 3.03 -11.50 -0.41
C ALA A 140 3.42 -11.40 1.06
N ASN A 141 4.00 -12.48 1.62
CA ASN A 141 4.41 -12.59 3.01
C ASN A 141 5.93 -12.46 3.09
N TYR A 142 6.40 -11.26 3.37
CA TYR A 142 7.81 -10.90 3.30
C TYR A 142 8.68 -11.70 4.28
N ASN A 143 8.24 -11.81 5.54
CA ASN A 143 9.08 -12.43 6.57
C ASN A 143 9.21 -13.95 6.45
N SER A 144 8.20 -14.63 5.91
CA SER A 144 8.27 -16.07 5.63
C SER A 144 8.77 -16.40 4.23
N GLY A 145 8.88 -15.40 3.33
CA GLY A 145 9.18 -15.65 1.91
C GLY A 145 8.13 -16.57 1.31
N SER A 146 6.87 -16.14 1.28
CA SER A 146 5.78 -16.95 0.72
C SER A 146 4.74 -16.09 0.03
N VAL A 147 3.98 -16.70 -0.88
CA VAL A 147 2.85 -16.10 -1.57
C VAL A 147 1.58 -16.84 -1.21
N SER A 148 0.48 -16.10 -1.01
CA SER A 148 -0.82 -16.67 -0.61
C SER A 148 -1.92 -16.22 -1.56
N SER A 149 -2.97 -17.04 -1.68
CA SER A 149 -4.20 -16.69 -2.37
C SER A 149 -5.42 -16.94 -1.48
N VAL A 150 -6.34 -15.97 -1.48
CA VAL A 150 -7.55 -15.95 -0.65
C VAL A 150 -8.75 -15.65 -1.54
N ALA A 151 -9.78 -16.48 -1.48
CA ALA A 151 -11.04 -16.21 -2.16
C ALA A 151 -11.76 -15.01 -1.50
N VAL A 152 -12.46 -14.21 -2.30
CA VAL A 152 -13.31 -13.12 -1.81
C VAL A 152 -14.76 -13.44 -2.11
N ASN A 153 -15.61 -13.32 -1.10
CA ASN A 153 -17.04 -13.56 -1.20
C ASN A 153 -17.74 -12.43 -1.99
N ARG A 154 -18.97 -12.69 -2.48
CA ARG A 154 -19.74 -11.72 -3.26
C ARG A 154 -20.09 -10.43 -2.53
N ASP A 155 -20.10 -10.45 -1.20
CA ASP A 155 -20.34 -9.28 -0.34
C ASP A 155 -19.05 -8.50 -0.02
N GLY A 156 -17.91 -8.96 -0.53
CA GLY A 156 -16.59 -8.35 -0.30
C GLY A 156 -15.90 -8.83 0.98
N SER A 157 -16.49 -9.72 1.76
CA SER A 157 -15.80 -10.34 2.89
C SER A 157 -14.68 -11.28 2.39
N VAL A 158 -13.60 -11.43 3.16
CA VAL A 158 -12.56 -12.42 2.83
C VAL A 158 -13.09 -13.83 3.13
N GLY A 159 -12.86 -14.74 2.20
CA GLY A 159 -13.24 -16.14 2.28
C GLY A 159 -12.12 -17.03 2.81
N THR A 160 -11.92 -18.17 2.16
CA THR A 160 -10.92 -19.16 2.55
C THR A 160 -9.54 -18.84 2.02
N LEU A 161 -8.51 -19.21 2.77
CA LEU A 161 -7.13 -19.32 2.29
C LEU A 161 -7.05 -20.56 1.37
N GLU A 162 -6.79 -20.34 0.08
CA GLU A 162 -6.80 -21.44 -0.92
C GLU A 162 -5.40 -22.03 -1.11
N SER A 163 -4.36 -21.21 -1.01
CA SER A 163 -2.99 -21.69 -1.09
C SER A 163 -2.00 -20.77 -0.39
N THR A 164 -0.91 -21.37 0.09
CA THR A 164 0.31 -20.67 0.51
C THR A 164 1.50 -21.46 -0.01
N ILE A 165 2.38 -20.81 -0.79
CA ILE A 165 3.58 -21.44 -1.35
C ILE A 165 4.81 -20.74 -0.79
N ALA A 166 5.66 -21.51 -0.12
CA ALA A 166 6.94 -21.01 0.39
C ALA A 166 7.98 -20.91 -0.74
N GLU A 167 8.71 -19.81 -0.76
CA GLU A 167 9.83 -19.54 -1.65
C GLU A 167 11.14 -19.89 -0.95
N THR A 168 12.19 -20.17 -1.73
CA THR A 168 13.50 -20.51 -1.22
C THR A 168 14.57 -19.75 -1.95
N GLY A 169 15.69 -19.51 -1.27
CA GLY A 169 16.85 -18.82 -1.81
C GLY A 169 17.39 -17.77 -0.87
N SER A 170 18.52 -17.20 -1.25
CA SER A 170 19.18 -16.11 -0.54
C SER A 170 20.06 -15.33 -1.53
N GLY A 171 20.54 -14.16 -1.13
CA GLY A 171 21.42 -13.30 -1.91
C GLY A 171 22.57 -12.74 -1.08
N PRO A 172 23.41 -11.90 -1.67
CA PRO A 172 24.65 -11.42 -1.03
C PRO A 172 24.41 -10.29 0.00
N SER A 173 23.25 -9.65 -0.02
CA SER A 173 22.96 -8.55 0.91
C SER A 173 22.59 -9.08 2.31
N PRO A 174 22.94 -8.37 3.40
CA PRO A 174 22.45 -8.71 4.75
C PRO A 174 20.91 -8.77 4.85
N ARG A 175 20.18 -8.17 3.90
CA ARG A 175 18.73 -8.24 3.79
C ARG A 175 18.22 -9.42 2.97
N GLN A 176 19.12 -10.30 2.51
CA GLN A 176 18.84 -11.45 1.64
C GLN A 176 19.26 -12.77 2.27
N THR A 177 19.10 -12.90 3.58
CA THR A 177 19.45 -14.13 4.31
C THR A 177 18.49 -15.30 4.03
N SER A 178 17.32 -15.01 3.50
CA SER A 178 16.30 -15.99 3.06
C SER A 178 15.42 -15.34 1.98
N ALA A 179 14.49 -16.10 1.41
CA ALA A 179 13.46 -15.58 0.52
C ALA A 179 12.60 -14.53 1.23
N HIS A 180 12.18 -13.50 0.49
CA HIS A 180 11.35 -12.38 0.94
C HIS A 180 10.42 -11.93 -0.17
N ALA A 181 9.28 -12.63 -0.35
CA ALA A 181 8.24 -12.24 -1.30
C ALA A 181 7.76 -10.81 -1.02
N HIS A 182 7.82 -9.91 -2.02
CA HIS A 182 7.54 -8.50 -1.78
C HIS A 182 6.38 -7.93 -2.61
N GLY A 183 5.86 -8.70 -3.52
CA GLY A 183 4.72 -8.34 -4.35
C GLY A 183 4.17 -9.56 -5.06
N VAL A 184 3.05 -9.40 -5.75
CA VAL A 184 2.48 -10.40 -6.62
C VAL A 184 1.65 -9.72 -7.71
N THR A 185 1.71 -10.25 -8.93
CA THR A 185 0.86 -9.79 -10.03
C THR A 185 0.42 -10.97 -10.87
N VAL A 186 -0.82 -10.92 -11.38
CA VAL A 186 -1.33 -11.93 -12.32
C VAL A 186 -0.99 -11.50 -13.74
N ASP A 187 -0.55 -12.44 -14.56
CA ASP A 187 -0.26 -12.17 -15.96
C ASP A 187 -1.55 -11.86 -16.75
N PRO A 188 -1.47 -11.21 -17.91
CA PRO A 188 -2.66 -10.83 -18.68
C PRO A 188 -3.54 -11.99 -19.12
N SER A 189 -2.99 -13.21 -19.26
CA SER A 189 -3.79 -14.40 -19.58
C SER A 189 -4.60 -14.91 -18.38
N GLY A 190 -4.18 -14.54 -17.16
CA GLY A 190 -4.78 -15.00 -15.91
C GLY A 190 -4.39 -16.40 -15.48
N HIS A 191 -3.41 -17.01 -16.13
CA HIS A 191 -2.96 -18.37 -15.82
C HIS A 191 -1.72 -18.40 -14.93
N TYR A 192 -1.04 -17.26 -14.74
CA TYR A 192 0.20 -17.20 -14.00
C TYR A 192 0.22 -16.05 -12.98
N ALA A 193 0.79 -16.29 -11.82
CA ALA A 193 1.15 -15.28 -10.85
C ALA A 193 2.68 -15.11 -10.81
N LEU A 194 3.15 -13.88 -10.91
CA LEU A 194 4.54 -13.50 -10.84
C LEU A 194 4.82 -12.85 -9.49
N VAL A 195 5.80 -13.39 -8.77
CA VAL A 195 6.14 -12.97 -7.41
C VAL A 195 7.59 -12.49 -7.37
N PRO A 196 7.84 -11.18 -7.28
CA PRO A 196 9.19 -10.65 -7.06
C PRO A 196 9.61 -10.94 -5.61
N ASP A 197 10.70 -11.64 -5.46
CA ASP A 197 11.31 -11.98 -4.18
C ASP A 197 12.63 -11.21 -4.01
N LEU A 198 12.62 -10.33 -3.00
CA LEU A 198 13.78 -9.49 -2.68
C LEU A 198 14.94 -10.32 -2.15
N GLY A 199 14.66 -11.35 -1.37
CA GLY A 199 15.68 -12.11 -0.66
C GLY A 199 16.48 -13.06 -1.54
N SER A 200 15.87 -13.57 -2.61
CA SER A 200 16.48 -14.58 -3.49
C SER A 200 16.94 -14.05 -4.84
N ASP A 201 16.79 -12.74 -5.11
CA ASP A 201 17.06 -12.12 -6.42
C ASP A 201 16.29 -12.80 -7.57
N ARG A 202 15.00 -13.10 -7.34
CA ARG A 202 14.16 -13.80 -8.31
C ARG A 202 12.82 -13.13 -8.52
N VAL A 203 12.24 -13.37 -9.69
CA VAL A 203 10.80 -13.24 -9.92
C VAL A 203 10.27 -14.65 -10.14
N PHE A 204 9.63 -15.24 -9.14
CA PHE A 204 9.03 -16.57 -9.24
C PHE A 204 7.78 -16.54 -10.11
N ILE A 205 7.48 -17.66 -10.77
CA ILE A 205 6.30 -17.83 -11.63
C ILE A 205 5.55 -19.06 -11.15
N TYR A 206 4.29 -18.86 -10.78
CA TYR A 206 3.36 -19.91 -10.34
C TYR A 206 2.22 -20.03 -11.31
N GLY A 207 1.64 -21.23 -11.43
CA GLY A 207 0.33 -21.40 -12.05
C GLY A 207 -0.75 -20.77 -11.16
N PHE A 208 -1.72 -20.11 -11.78
CA PHE A 208 -2.88 -19.54 -11.09
C PHE A 208 -4.17 -20.05 -11.71
N ASN A 209 -5.01 -20.65 -10.91
CA ASN A 209 -6.32 -21.14 -11.35
C ASN A 209 -7.41 -20.21 -10.78
N ARG A 210 -8.05 -19.44 -11.67
CA ARG A 210 -9.11 -18.48 -11.29
C ARG A 210 -10.41 -19.13 -10.81
N GLU A 211 -10.67 -20.40 -11.14
CA GLU A 211 -11.89 -21.11 -10.70
C GLU A 211 -11.74 -21.64 -9.27
N THR A 212 -10.56 -22.13 -8.94
CA THR A 212 -10.24 -22.65 -7.60
C THR A 212 -9.53 -21.64 -6.72
N HIS A 213 -9.20 -20.46 -7.26
CA HIS A 213 -8.39 -19.40 -6.59
C HIS A 213 -6.98 -19.84 -6.19
N ALA A 214 -6.55 -21.05 -6.56
CA ALA A 214 -5.33 -21.66 -6.07
C ALA A 214 -4.09 -21.28 -6.91
N LEU A 215 -2.97 -21.11 -6.21
CA LEU A 215 -1.62 -21.05 -6.78
C LEU A 215 -1.02 -22.46 -6.79
N THR A 216 -0.25 -22.78 -7.82
CA THR A 216 0.45 -24.07 -7.95
C THR A 216 1.88 -23.85 -8.42
N GLN A 217 2.78 -24.69 -7.96
CA GLN A 217 4.12 -24.75 -8.55
C GLN A 217 4.03 -25.29 -9.98
N LEU A 218 4.81 -24.71 -10.88
CA LEU A 218 4.92 -25.25 -12.24
C LEU A 218 5.90 -26.44 -12.23
N ASP A 219 5.64 -27.43 -13.11
CA ASP A 219 6.44 -28.65 -13.18
C ASP A 219 7.93 -28.39 -13.36
N GLY A 220 8.76 -29.19 -12.71
CA GLY A 220 10.22 -29.16 -12.75
C GLY A 220 10.87 -29.18 -11.35
N ASP A 221 12.12 -29.64 -11.28
CA ASP A 221 12.88 -29.77 -10.02
C ASP A 221 13.36 -28.43 -9.46
N SER A 222 13.16 -27.33 -10.19
CA SER A 222 13.54 -25.99 -9.76
C SER A 222 12.37 -25.02 -9.93
N PRO A 223 12.14 -24.09 -8.99
CA PRO A 223 11.14 -23.06 -9.15
C PRO A 223 11.35 -22.29 -10.44
N ARG A 224 10.31 -22.20 -11.29
CA ARG A 224 10.36 -21.38 -12.50
C ARG A 224 10.43 -19.90 -12.12
N GLY A 225 11.15 -19.11 -12.90
CA GLY A 225 11.24 -17.68 -12.69
C GLY A 225 12.39 -17.03 -13.45
N PHE A 226 12.46 -15.73 -13.32
CA PHE A 226 13.56 -14.92 -13.80
C PHE A 226 14.56 -14.71 -12.66
N VAL A 227 15.85 -14.94 -12.96
CA VAL A 227 16.94 -14.64 -12.04
C VAL A 227 17.41 -13.22 -12.34
N ALA A 228 17.21 -12.31 -11.40
CA ALA A 228 17.67 -10.94 -11.47
C ALA A 228 19.17 -10.85 -11.12
N PRO A 229 19.84 -9.72 -11.41
CA PRO A 229 21.22 -9.52 -10.99
C PRO A 229 21.40 -9.71 -9.48
N SER A 230 22.51 -10.34 -9.11
CA SER A 230 22.82 -10.64 -7.70
C SER A 230 22.85 -9.37 -6.85
N GLY A 231 22.15 -9.36 -5.72
CA GLY A 231 22.05 -8.22 -4.81
C GLY A 231 21.05 -7.15 -5.26
N SER A 232 20.25 -7.39 -6.32
CA SER A 232 19.31 -6.40 -6.84
C SER A 232 18.02 -6.29 -6.03
N GLY A 233 17.49 -7.37 -5.50
CA GLY A 233 16.29 -7.43 -4.67
C GLY A 233 15.01 -7.00 -5.43
N PRO A 234 14.43 -7.87 -6.30
CA PRO A 234 13.16 -7.59 -6.96
C PRO A 234 12.04 -7.27 -5.96
N ARG A 235 11.29 -6.20 -6.24
CA ARG A 235 10.27 -5.69 -5.30
C ARG A 235 8.87 -5.61 -5.91
N ARG A 236 8.75 -5.13 -7.15
CA ARG A 236 7.46 -4.97 -7.85
C ARG A 236 7.54 -5.52 -9.26
N VAL A 237 6.43 -6.08 -9.72
CA VAL A 237 6.21 -6.48 -11.12
C VAL A 237 4.90 -5.88 -11.59
N ALA A 238 4.90 -5.31 -12.79
CA ALA A 238 3.70 -4.85 -13.46
C ALA A 238 3.75 -5.17 -14.96
N PHE A 239 2.63 -5.53 -15.56
CA PHE A 239 2.54 -5.77 -17.00
C PHE A 239 2.21 -4.49 -17.75
N GLY A 240 2.86 -4.30 -18.90
CA GLY A 240 2.47 -3.28 -19.86
C GLY A 240 1.11 -3.57 -20.50
N ALA A 241 0.51 -2.56 -21.13
CA ALA A 241 -0.83 -2.66 -21.73
C ALA A 241 -0.96 -3.74 -22.81
N SER A 242 0.12 -4.05 -23.53
CA SER A 242 0.12 -5.13 -24.54
C SER A 242 0.12 -6.53 -23.91
N GLY A 243 0.52 -6.66 -22.64
CA GLY A 243 0.74 -7.95 -22.01
C GLY A 243 2.03 -8.68 -22.43
N GLU A 244 2.75 -8.17 -23.44
CA GLU A 244 4.00 -8.78 -23.93
C GLU A 244 5.22 -8.43 -23.09
N TYR A 245 5.14 -7.35 -22.31
CA TYR A 245 6.26 -6.87 -21.49
C TYR A 245 5.84 -6.73 -20.04
N ALA A 246 6.73 -7.15 -19.15
CA ALA A 246 6.65 -6.92 -17.72
C ALA A 246 7.77 -5.97 -17.28
N TYR A 247 7.47 -5.10 -16.34
CA TYR A 247 8.42 -4.19 -15.70
C TYR A 247 8.70 -4.70 -14.30
N VAL A 248 9.97 -4.80 -13.94
CA VAL A 248 10.41 -5.25 -12.62
C VAL A 248 11.24 -4.14 -11.98
N LEU A 249 10.76 -3.64 -10.84
CA LEU A 249 11.51 -2.70 -10.02
C LEU A 249 12.26 -3.46 -8.93
N THR A 250 13.57 -3.20 -8.81
CA THR A 250 14.39 -3.72 -7.72
C THR A 250 14.53 -2.71 -6.59
N GLU A 251 14.52 -3.20 -5.34
CA GLU A 251 14.70 -2.33 -4.20
C GLU A 251 16.16 -2.00 -3.93
N LEU A 252 17.04 -3.02 -3.88
CA LEU A 252 18.38 -2.86 -3.35
C LEU A 252 19.34 -2.19 -4.35
N SER A 253 19.18 -2.44 -5.64
CA SER A 253 19.97 -1.77 -6.70
C SER A 253 19.30 -0.53 -7.28
N ALA A 254 18.00 -0.32 -7.03
CA ALA A 254 17.17 0.71 -7.66
C ALA A 254 17.31 0.69 -9.19
N GLU A 255 16.97 -0.45 -9.79
CA GLU A 255 16.91 -0.64 -11.23
C GLU A 255 15.49 -0.94 -11.69
N LEU A 256 15.14 -0.44 -12.87
CA LEU A 256 13.90 -0.76 -13.56
C LEU A 256 14.21 -1.61 -14.78
N MET A 257 13.83 -2.89 -14.73
CA MET A 257 14.07 -3.86 -15.79
C MET A 257 12.82 -4.00 -16.67
N VAL A 258 12.99 -4.05 -17.98
CA VAL A 258 11.98 -4.42 -18.97
C VAL A 258 12.22 -5.86 -19.37
N LEU A 259 11.23 -6.71 -19.17
CA LEU A 259 11.30 -8.14 -19.50
C LEU A 259 10.23 -8.47 -20.53
N ARG A 260 10.60 -9.24 -21.54
CA ARG A 260 9.60 -9.82 -22.46
C ARG A 260 8.97 -11.05 -21.81
N TRP A 261 7.64 -11.13 -21.85
CA TRP A 261 6.85 -12.23 -21.34
C TRP A 261 6.46 -13.19 -22.46
N ASP A 262 6.72 -14.47 -22.29
CA ASP A 262 6.24 -15.56 -23.14
C ASP A 262 5.30 -16.46 -22.29
N ALA A 263 3.99 -16.22 -22.40
CA ALA A 263 3.00 -16.98 -21.64
C ALA A 263 2.96 -18.47 -22.03
N SER A 264 3.32 -18.82 -23.28
CA SER A 264 3.34 -20.21 -23.70
C SER A 264 4.44 -21.05 -23.03
N LYS A 265 5.48 -20.38 -22.52
CA LYS A 265 6.62 -21.00 -21.84
C LYS A 265 6.71 -20.64 -20.37
N ALA A 266 5.83 -19.76 -19.90
CA ALA A 266 5.93 -19.11 -18.58
C ALA A 266 7.36 -18.56 -18.35
N GLN A 267 7.85 -17.73 -19.29
CA GLN A 267 9.26 -17.29 -19.31
C GLN A 267 9.37 -15.77 -19.47
N LEU A 268 10.29 -15.19 -18.68
CA LEU A 268 10.71 -13.79 -18.76
C LEU A 268 12.11 -13.70 -19.38
N THR A 269 12.33 -12.75 -20.30
CA THR A 269 13.61 -12.49 -20.93
C THR A 269 13.95 -11.00 -20.85
N LEU A 270 15.14 -10.65 -20.34
CA LEU A 270 15.58 -9.27 -20.19
C LEU A 270 15.73 -8.58 -21.54
N VAL A 271 15.12 -7.40 -21.67
CA VAL A 271 15.17 -6.52 -22.85
C VAL A 271 15.96 -5.25 -22.57
N GLN A 272 15.80 -4.69 -21.36
CA GLN A 272 16.44 -3.43 -20.96
C GLN A 272 16.57 -3.40 -19.44
N SER A 273 17.63 -2.77 -18.93
CA SER A 273 17.73 -2.34 -17.53
C SER A 273 18.12 -0.86 -17.50
N LEU A 274 17.49 -0.11 -16.60
CA LEU A 274 17.71 1.33 -16.41
C LEU A 274 17.93 1.61 -14.92
N PRO A 275 18.94 2.44 -14.56
CA PRO A 275 19.04 2.91 -13.19
C PRO A 275 17.84 3.83 -12.89
N VAL A 276 17.25 3.66 -11.69
CA VAL A 276 16.21 4.55 -11.19
C VAL A 276 16.85 5.75 -10.50
N SER A 277 17.94 5.57 -9.77
CA SER A 277 18.70 6.68 -9.17
C SER A 277 19.47 7.47 -10.23
N SER A 278 19.66 8.76 -9.96
CA SER A 278 20.38 9.66 -10.88
C SER A 278 21.85 9.27 -11.03
N GLU A 279 22.44 9.67 -12.15
CA GLU A 279 23.88 9.46 -12.40
C GLU A 279 24.71 10.14 -11.31
N GLY A 280 25.65 9.39 -10.73
CA GLY A 280 26.52 9.88 -9.66
C GLY A 280 25.88 9.89 -8.26
N PHE A 281 24.67 9.40 -8.09
CA PHE A 281 24.08 9.27 -6.75
C PHE A 281 24.94 8.36 -5.86
N ALA A 282 25.47 8.93 -4.77
CA ALA A 282 26.38 8.24 -3.84
C ALA A 282 25.65 7.73 -2.57
N GLY A 283 24.36 7.99 -2.43
CA GLY A 283 23.56 7.53 -1.29
C GLY A 283 23.17 6.06 -1.40
N GLN A 284 22.42 5.59 -0.41
CA GLN A 284 21.87 4.24 -0.43
C GLN A 284 20.76 4.14 -1.48
N LYS A 285 20.98 3.40 -2.54
CA LYS A 285 19.96 3.11 -3.56
C LYS A 285 18.78 2.39 -2.96
N SER A 286 17.57 2.77 -3.34
CA SER A 286 16.35 2.11 -2.86
C SER A 286 15.16 2.42 -3.77
N GLY A 287 14.78 1.49 -4.63
CA GLY A 287 13.49 1.54 -5.32
C GLY A 287 12.35 1.20 -4.37
N ALA A 288 11.17 1.81 -4.53
CA ALA A 288 10.02 1.53 -3.67
C ALA A 288 8.79 1.07 -4.45
N GLU A 289 7.98 1.96 -4.98
CA GLU A 289 6.74 1.59 -5.67
C GLU A 289 6.83 1.89 -7.16
N MET A 290 5.99 1.19 -7.93
CA MET A 290 5.87 1.35 -9.37
C MET A 290 4.42 1.14 -9.81
N ALA A 291 3.92 2.01 -10.69
CA ALA A 291 2.64 1.84 -11.34
C ALA A 291 2.68 2.36 -12.79
N LEU A 292 1.81 1.79 -13.63
CA LEU A 292 1.56 2.32 -14.96
C LEU A 292 0.44 3.36 -14.94
N SER A 293 0.51 4.33 -15.87
CA SER A 293 -0.68 5.12 -16.19
C SER A 293 -1.81 4.21 -16.69
N HIS A 294 -3.07 4.63 -16.51
CA HIS A 294 -4.23 3.80 -16.88
C HIS A 294 -4.27 3.43 -18.38
N ASP A 295 -3.66 4.25 -19.23
CA ASP A 295 -3.52 3.98 -20.66
C ASP A 295 -2.23 3.23 -21.03
N GLY A 296 -1.42 2.84 -20.03
CA GLY A 296 -0.19 2.08 -20.21
C GLY A 296 0.96 2.81 -20.90
N ARG A 297 0.83 4.14 -21.17
CA ARG A 297 1.86 4.90 -21.89
C ARG A 297 3.03 5.35 -21.03
N PHE A 298 2.86 5.37 -19.72
CA PHE A 298 3.88 5.82 -18.77
C PHE A 298 4.01 4.87 -17.61
N VAL A 299 5.23 4.79 -17.08
CA VAL A 299 5.56 4.09 -15.82
C VAL A 299 6.04 5.14 -14.83
N TYR A 300 5.43 5.17 -13.66
CA TYR A 300 5.83 5.99 -12.51
C TYR A 300 6.59 5.11 -11.53
N VAL A 301 7.69 5.62 -11.00
CA VAL A 301 8.57 4.88 -10.08
C VAL A 301 8.99 5.78 -8.94
N GLU A 302 9.00 5.26 -7.73
CA GLU A 302 9.61 5.92 -6.58
C GLU A 302 11.08 5.49 -6.42
N ASP A 303 11.96 6.48 -6.45
CA ASP A 303 13.31 6.36 -5.91
C ASP A 303 13.31 6.83 -4.45
N ARG A 304 13.17 5.86 -3.55
CA ARG A 304 13.18 6.12 -2.10
C ARG A 304 14.55 6.56 -1.61
N GLY A 305 15.63 6.18 -2.33
CA GLY A 305 16.98 6.60 -2.01
C GLY A 305 17.21 8.09 -2.20
N GLU A 306 16.64 8.68 -3.27
CA GLU A 306 16.77 10.09 -3.63
C GLU A 306 15.54 10.94 -3.26
N ASN A 307 14.50 10.35 -2.66
CA ASN A 307 13.23 11.03 -2.40
C ASN A 307 12.60 11.60 -3.68
N ALA A 308 12.60 10.82 -4.75
CA ALA A 308 12.16 11.25 -6.06
C ALA A 308 11.07 10.37 -6.67
N LEU A 309 10.25 11.00 -7.52
CA LEU A 309 9.41 10.35 -8.50
C LEU A 309 10.11 10.40 -9.86
N VAL A 310 10.19 9.28 -10.54
CA VAL A 310 10.75 9.15 -11.88
C VAL A 310 9.67 8.67 -12.83
N VAL A 311 9.50 9.37 -13.94
CA VAL A 311 8.48 9.05 -14.95
C VAL A 311 9.18 8.58 -16.22
N TYR A 312 8.74 7.44 -16.72
CA TYR A 312 9.24 6.85 -17.95
C TYR A 312 8.12 6.78 -18.98
N ARG A 313 8.45 7.06 -20.26
CA ARG A 313 7.58 6.81 -21.40
C ARG A 313 7.79 5.38 -21.90
N VAL A 314 6.69 4.68 -22.17
CA VAL A 314 6.70 3.34 -22.76
C VAL A 314 6.71 3.46 -24.29
N ASN A 315 7.63 2.76 -24.94
CA ASN A 315 7.56 2.49 -26.37
C ASN A 315 6.63 1.29 -26.59
N ALA A 316 5.45 1.51 -27.15
CA ALA A 316 4.41 0.49 -27.29
C ALA A 316 4.86 -0.73 -28.14
N ALA A 317 5.76 -0.54 -29.12
CA ALA A 317 6.22 -1.61 -30.00
C ALA A 317 7.30 -2.50 -29.38
N THR A 318 8.10 -1.96 -28.46
CA THR A 318 9.28 -2.66 -27.94
C THR A 318 9.26 -2.85 -26.41
N GLY A 319 8.25 -2.30 -25.74
CA GLY A 319 8.17 -2.24 -24.28
C GLY A 319 9.22 -1.38 -23.61
N LYS A 320 10.23 -0.89 -24.36
CA LYS A 320 11.37 -0.14 -23.81
C LYS A 320 10.91 1.19 -23.20
N LEU A 321 11.65 1.60 -22.18
CA LEU A 321 11.40 2.78 -21.40
C LEU A 321 12.42 3.88 -21.68
N ALA A 322 11.96 5.15 -21.65
CA ALA A 322 12.80 6.31 -21.67
C ALA A 322 12.36 7.29 -20.59
N GLU A 323 13.29 7.78 -19.76
CA GLU A 323 13.00 8.77 -18.72
C GLU A 323 12.50 10.07 -19.36
N VAL A 324 11.40 10.62 -18.82
CA VAL A 324 10.81 11.89 -19.27
C VAL A 324 10.78 12.94 -18.18
N GLN A 325 10.88 12.51 -16.93
CA GLN A 325 10.91 13.44 -15.79
C GLN A 325 11.48 12.75 -14.55
N ARG A 326 12.18 13.54 -13.74
CA ARG A 326 12.53 13.28 -12.35
C ARG A 326 12.15 14.50 -11.54
N THR A 327 11.48 14.28 -10.38
CA THR A 327 11.01 15.38 -9.52
C THR A 327 11.01 14.90 -8.06
N PRO A 328 11.18 15.80 -7.07
CA PRO A 328 11.04 15.42 -5.67
C PRO A 328 9.67 14.80 -5.36
N SER A 329 9.62 13.84 -4.45
CA SER A 329 8.39 13.14 -4.01
C SER A 329 7.46 13.97 -3.12
N GLY A 330 7.88 15.18 -2.74
CA GLY A 330 7.13 16.04 -1.82
C GLY A 330 7.32 15.71 -0.34
N GLY A 331 8.30 14.87 -0.01
CA GLY A 331 8.66 14.50 1.35
C GLY A 331 9.92 13.65 1.41
N ASP A 332 10.14 12.98 2.54
CA ASP A 332 11.29 12.13 2.78
C ASP A 332 10.87 10.65 2.87
N LYS A 333 11.60 9.80 2.19
CA LYS A 333 11.47 8.35 2.15
C LYS A 333 10.09 7.90 1.62
N PRO A 334 9.76 8.21 0.34
CA PRO A 334 8.55 7.71 -0.30
C PRO A 334 8.54 6.17 -0.23
N TRP A 335 7.41 5.59 0.17
CA TRP A 335 7.30 4.16 0.41
C TRP A 335 6.31 3.49 -0.53
N GLY A 336 5.25 4.21 -0.87
CA GLY A 336 4.24 3.78 -1.81
C GLY A 336 3.42 4.95 -2.32
N PHE A 337 2.87 4.78 -3.50
CA PHE A 337 1.98 5.75 -4.11
C PHE A 337 0.80 5.08 -4.81
N ALA A 338 -0.23 5.84 -5.09
CA ALA A 338 -1.33 5.40 -5.93
C ALA A 338 -1.76 6.51 -6.91
N ILE A 339 -2.20 6.09 -8.10
CA ILE A 339 -2.85 6.96 -9.08
C ILE A 339 -4.36 6.88 -8.82
N ASP A 340 -5.03 8.03 -8.74
CA ASP A 340 -6.47 8.09 -8.51
C ASP A 340 -7.26 7.43 -9.66
N PRO A 341 -8.52 7.01 -9.44
CA PRO A 341 -9.32 6.34 -10.46
C PRO A 341 -9.54 7.16 -11.75
N SER A 342 -9.40 8.49 -11.71
CA SER A 342 -9.49 9.34 -12.91
C SER A 342 -8.20 9.38 -13.74
N GLY A 343 -7.07 8.95 -13.16
CA GLY A 343 -5.74 9.04 -13.74
C GLY A 343 -5.19 10.47 -13.83
N LYS A 344 -5.75 11.40 -13.06
CA LYS A 344 -5.33 12.81 -13.03
C LYS A 344 -4.44 13.16 -11.86
N TRP A 345 -4.46 12.33 -10.81
CA TRP A 345 -3.79 12.61 -9.56
C TRP A 345 -2.94 11.43 -9.11
N LEU A 346 -1.82 11.73 -8.49
CA LEU A 346 -0.92 10.76 -7.90
C LEU A 346 -0.63 11.18 -6.44
N PHE A 347 -0.81 10.24 -5.52
CA PHE A 347 -0.66 10.43 -4.08
C PHE A 347 0.55 9.66 -3.59
N VAL A 348 1.49 10.34 -2.95
CA VAL A 348 2.75 9.77 -2.47
C VAL A 348 2.78 9.71 -0.96
N ALA A 349 2.95 8.52 -0.42
CA ALA A 349 3.14 8.29 1.00
C ALA A 349 4.62 8.42 1.37
N ASN A 350 5.01 9.57 1.90
CA ASN A 350 6.38 9.88 2.33
C ASN A 350 6.56 9.49 3.80
N GLN A 351 7.09 8.28 4.03
CA GLN A 351 7.08 7.62 5.32
C GLN A 351 7.81 8.41 6.41
N ARG A 352 9.05 8.89 6.15
CA ARG A 352 9.86 9.53 7.18
C ARG A 352 9.42 10.96 7.50
N SER A 353 8.96 11.70 6.50
CA SER A 353 8.38 13.04 6.72
C SER A 353 6.95 13.00 7.26
N GLY A 354 6.30 11.83 7.28
CA GLY A 354 4.97 11.68 7.86
C GLY A 354 3.89 12.42 7.10
N ASN A 355 3.95 12.44 5.77
CA ASN A 355 2.96 13.14 4.95
C ASN A 355 2.57 12.39 3.68
N VAL A 356 1.36 12.65 3.21
CA VAL A 356 0.88 12.24 1.88
C VAL A 356 0.85 13.48 0.99
N SER A 357 1.68 13.50 -0.07
CA SER A 357 1.74 14.59 -1.05
C SER A 357 0.92 14.29 -2.28
N VAL A 358 0.29 15.31 -2.88
CA VAL A 358 -0.57 15.16 -4.06
C VAL A 358 0.07 15.83 -5.27
N PHE A 359 0.11 15.09 -6.38
CA PHE A 359 0.59 15.55 -7.67
C PHE A 359 -0.50 15.50 -8.72
N ARG A 360 -0.51 16.48 -9.63
CA ARG A 360 -1.34 16.44 -10.83
C ARG A 360 -0.58 15.73 -11.96
N ILE A 361 -1.25 14.82 -12.66
CA ILE A 361 -0.74 14.12 -13.83
C ILE A 361 -1.20 14.85 -15.10
N ASP A 362 -0.26 15.24 -15.96
CA ASP A 362 -0.55 15.58 -17.34
C ASP A 362 -0.63 14.29 -18.16
N ARG A 363 -1.83 13.85 -18.46
CA ARG A 363 -2.08 12.59 -19.17
C ARG A 363 -1.50 12.55 -20.59
N THR A 364 -1.17 13.70 -21.20
CA THR A 364 -0.58 13.77 -22.55
C THR A 364 0.91 13.49 -22.53
N THR A 365 1.60 14.10 -21.58
CA THR A 365 3.07 14.01 -21.46
C THR A 365 3.52 12.99 -20.42
N GLY A 366 2.63 12.54 -19.54
CA GLY A 366 2.91 11.69 -18.37
C GLY A 366 3.54 12.44 -17.21
N LYS A 367 3.93 13.71 -17.39
CA LYS A 367 4.61 14.48 -16.36
C LYS A 367 3.72 14.74 -15.15
N VAL A 368 4.35 14.81 -13.98
CA VAL A 368 3.67 15.17 -12.74
C VAL A 368 4.12 16.53 -12.25
N SER A 369 3.23 17.26 -11.61
CA SER A 369 3.51 18.54 -10.95
C SER A 369 2.90 18.55 -9.55
N ALA A 370 3.64 19.03 -8.55
CA ALA A 370 3.13 19.19 -7.21
C ALA A 370 1.88 20.08 -7.22
N SER A 371 0.80 19.64 -6.58
CA SER A 371 -0.43 20.42 -6.47
C SER A 371 -0.36 21.50 -5.39
N GLY A 372 0.62 21.42 -4.52
CA GLY A 372 0.70 22.20 -3.28
C GLY A 372 -0.13 21.62 -2.11
N GLN A 373 -0.87 20.54 -2.36
CA GLN A 373 -1.63 19.84 -1.32
C GLN A 373 -0.81 18.74 -0.68
N SER A 374 -0.90 18.66 0.64
CA SER A 374 -0.28 17.61 1.46
C SER A 374 -1.08 17.45 2.76
N ALA A 375 -1.12 16.24 3.27
CA ALA A 375 -1.74 15.94 4.56
C ALA A 375 -0.78 15.18 5.47
N ASP A 376 -0.76 15.54 6.75
CA ASP A 376 0.05 14.83 7.75
C ASP A 376 -0.61 13.48 8.07
N VAL A 377 0.16 12.41 7.92
CA VAL A 377 -0.21 11.04 8.26
C VAL A 377 1.03 10.37 8.87
N PRO A 378 0.96 9.86 10.11
CA PRO A 378 2.10 9.22 10.75
C PRO A 378 2.61 7.99 9.99
N ASP A 379 3.90 8.00 9.60
CA ASP A 379 4.60 6.90 8.90
C ASP A 379 3.78 6.23 7.78
N PRO A 380 3.27 6.98 6.77
CA PRO A 380 2.42 6.44 5.71
C PRO A 380 3.24 5.53 4.78
N THR A 381 2.62 4.43 4.30
CA THR A 381 3.32 3.42 3.50
C THR A 381 2.59 3.01 2.22
N SER A 382 1.29 3.15 2.17
CA SER A 382 0.48 2.81 1.01
C SER A 382 -0.78 3.67 0.93
N VAL A 383 -1.35 3.78 -0.26
CA VAL A 383 -2.55 4.58 -0.54
C VAL A 383 -3.54 3.76 -1.34
N ALA A 384 -4.82 3.81 -1.00
CA ALA A 384 -5.91 3.21 -1.75
C ALA A 384 -7.12 4.14 -1.85
N PHE A 385 -7.83 4.08 -2.98
CA PHE A 385 -9.08 4.81 -3.23
C PHE A 385 -10.24 3.83 -3.22
N VAL A 386 -11.28 4.10 -2.43
CA VAL A 386 -12.51 3.33 -2.42
C VAL A 386 -13.61 4.17 -3.04
N LYS A 387 -14.30 3.61 -4.04
CA LYS A 387 -15.38 4.25 -4.80
C LYS A 387 -16.73 4.19 -4.07
#